data_af5e72c5f6cc36094ba7fd7646535acb
#
_entry.id   af5e72c5f6cc36094ba7fd7646535acb
#
_cell.length_a   1.000
_cell.length_b   1.000
_cell.length_c   1.000
_cell.angle_alpha   90.00
_cell.angle_beta   90.00
_cell.angle_gamma   90.00
#
_symmetry.space_group_name_H-M   'P 1'
#
loop_
_entity.id
_entity.type
_entity.pdbx_description
1 polymer ?
#
loop_
_entity_poly.entity_id
_entity_poly.type
_entity_poly.pdbx_seq_one_letter_code
_entity_poly.pdbx_strand_id
1 'polypeptide(L)'
;MAAVALGAALAQGAADIPAGFPEPVCAPLGAVKYPARDDAATIVKMIAETKSAGRREVVIPQKNPKHADGLWIIEHAILVPSGTRIIIDGARLVLADRVFCNVFQNEHARSKDRGKLSAEDRDIEIVGRNGATLDGGNYNGWGEQSLPWKRGIFYADAEHREALAKAGKTLEDNSFVYFHNVKGFRVEGLKLRHQRRWACTFSYCSEGLIRDIRSEADISWVSEDGRDHRPNRVPNEYGNLYVKNGDGIDLRQGCNNIRVENLSGWSEDDMLALTNLGPFARDGVEGKSPDIHHVTVRNIRGATFRWFNLIRLLCADGTRIHDIDIDGVREECEPRMPWRGCVSAVRINDYLTEYYKVRQAVMGEVKDIVIRNVETAAAQPIHLFGPIENLTVENLHLRPGASCAIGSWREAEFKNVRVSHVTADESVKLGPVLRIPVAKGEIAIDDVRLAEAAGVVCTSGDVKVKLSNIRIDRLTGPERMTKDPVDRPELPVLPAEYVDLPVGL
;
A
#
# COMPACT_ATOMS: atom_id res chain seq x y z
N MET A 1 14.16 -20.20 0.28
CA MET A 1 15.18 -19.70 1.22
C MET A 1 15.33 -18.21 1.23
N ALA A 2 15.31 -17.49 0.10
CA ALA A 2 15.43 -16.03 0.11
C ALA A 2 14.30 -15.29 0.86
N ALA A 3 13.04 -15.71 0.75
CA ALA A 3 11.93 -15.09 1.49
C ALA A 3 11.95 -15.41 3.00
N VAL A 4 12.49 -16.58 3.40
CA VAL A 4 12.72 -16.92 4.82
C VAL A 4 13.93 -16.17 5.36
N ALA A 5 14.98 -16.02 4.56
CA ALA A 5 16.13 -15.19 4.91
C ALA A 5 15.72 -13.71 5.03
N LEU A 6 14.80 -13.25 4.19
CA LEU A 6 14.24 -11.89 4.28
C LEU A 6 13.40 -11.72 5.56
N GLY A 7 12.54 -12.68 5.88
CA GLY A 7 11.77 -12.66 7.11
C GLY A 7 12.65 -12.75 8.36
N ALA A 8 13.68 -13.59 8.34
CA ALA A 8 14.65 -13.70 9.42
C ALA A 8 15.55 -12.46 9.54
N ALA A 9 15.96 -11.88 8.41
CA ALA A 9 16.73 -10.64 8.41
C ALA A 9 15.91 -9.42 8.86
N LEU A 10 14.60 -9.42 8.64
CA LEU A 10 13.69 -8.39 9.16
C LEU A 10 13.47 -8.50 10.66
N ALA A 11 13.62 -9.70 11.25
CA ALA A 11 13.48 -9.94 12.68
C ALA A 11 14.77 -9.71 13.49
N GLN A 12 15.92 -9.62 12.82
CA GLN A 12 17.19 -9.40 13.49
C GLN A 12 17.42 -7.91 13.72
N GLY A 13 17.72 -7.56 14.96
CA GLY A 13 18.09 -6.20 15.33
C GLY A 13 19.34 -5.71 14.60
N ALA A 14 19.62 -4.44 14.75
CA ALA A 14 20.63 -3.65 14.02
C ALA A 14 22.07 -4.23 13.93
N ALA A 15 22.35 -5.41 14.48
CA ALA A 15 23.69 -5.97 14.60
C ALA A 15 24.09 -6.98 13.51
N ASP A 16 23.12 -7.59 12.81
CA ASP A 16 23.41 -8.73 11.94
C ASP A 16 23.00 -8.50 10.49
N ILE A 17 23.77 -7.67 9.78
CA ILE A 17 23.75 -7.71 8.32
C ILE A 17 24.42 -9.02 7.91
N PRO A 18 23.76 -9.93 7.17
CA PRO A 18 24.38 -11.14 6.72
C PRO A 18 25.69 -10.84 5.97
N ALA A 19 26.75 -11.54 6.33
CA ALA A 19 28.04 -11.41 5.62
C ALA A 19 27.81 -11.73 4.14
N GLY A 20 28.16 -10.78 3.27
CA GLY A 20 28.00 -10.90 1.82
C GLY A 20 26.92 -10.00 1.21
N PHE A 21 26.15 -9.26 1.99
CA PHE A 21 25.37 -8.16 1.43
C PHE A 21 26.28 -7.00 1.09
N PRO A 22 26.20 -6.43 -0.12
CA PRO A 22 26.95 -5.23 -0.44
C PRO A 22 26.56 -4.11 0.54
N GLU A 23 27.55 -3.35 0.97
CA GLU A 23 27.30 -2.11 1.71
C GLU A 23 26.23 -1.31 0.98
N PRO A 24 25.19 -0.82 1.66
CA PRO A 24 24.16 -0.02 1.03
C PRO A 24 24.82 1.21 0.41
N VAL A 25 24.77 1.30 -0.91
CA VAL A 25 25.21 2.50 -1.60
C VAL A 25 24.24 3.61 -1.22
N CYS A 26 24.69 4.54 -0.39
CA CYS A 26 23.96 5.77 -0.16
C CYS A 26 23.82 6.48 -1.50
N ALA A 27 22.58 6.62 -1.98
CA ALA A 27 22.36 7.58 -3.03
C ALA A 27 22.72 8.96 -2.47
N PRO A 28 23.66 9.67 -3.07
CA PRO A 28 23.86 11.06 -2.70
C PRO A 28 22.52 11.78 -2.83
N LEU A 29 22.25 12.72 -1.94
CA LEU A 29 21.11 13.61 -2.04
C LEU A 29 21.24 14.46 -3.28
N GLY A 30 21.14 13.99 -4.46
CA GLY A 30 21.38 14.61 -5.74
C GLY A 30 21.27 16.13 -5.87
N ALA A 31 21.39 16.66 -7.04
CA ALA A 31 21.21 18.09 -7.29
C ALA A 31 19.79 18.55 -6.91
N VAL A 32 19.66 19.76 -6.44
CA VAL A 32 18.33 20.37 -6.17
C VAL A 32 17.64 20.63 -7.50
N LYS A 33 16.51 19.97 -7.71
CA LYS A 33 15.67 20.12 -8.92
C LYS A 33 14.47 21.02 -8.65
N TYR A 34 13.91 20.92 -7.48
CA TYR A 34 12.73 21.68 -7.06
C TYR A 34 13.06 22.47 -5.78
N PRO A 35 13.69 23.66 -5.92
CA PRO A 35 14.01 24.46 -4.75
C PRO A 35 12.73 24.97 -4.07
N ALA A 36 12.77 25.07 -2.75
CA ALA A 36 11.66 25.61 -1.96
C ALA A 36 11.29 27.03 -2.41
N ARG A 37 9.98 27.31 -2.40
CA ARG A 37 9.36 28.60 -2.76
C ARG A 37 8.23 28.89 -1.77
N ASP A 38 7.66 30.09 -1.81
CA ASP A 38 6.52 30.46 -0.96
C ASP A 38 5.14 30.06 -1.57
N ASP A 39 5.09 28.92 -2.27
CA ASP A 39 3.88 28.53 -2.99
C ASP A 39 2.83 27.95 -2.05
N ALA A 40 3.25 27.19 -1.04
CA ALA A 40 2.32 26.72 -0.01
C ALA A 40 1.71 27.87 0.77
N ALA A 41 2.50 28.90 1.16
CA ALA A 41 2.00 30.11 1.80
C ALA A 41 0.99 30.86 0.91
N THR A 42 1.20 30.85 -0.41
CA THR A 42 0.26 31.44 -1.37
C THR A 42 -1.09 30.71 -1.33
N ILE A 43 -1.08 29.37 -1.33
CA ILE A 43 -2.30 28.57 -1.27
C ILE A 43 -3.01 28.77 0.09
N VAL A 44 -2.25 28.80 1.20
CA VAL A 44 -2.80 29.09 2.53
C VAL A 44 -3.50 30.46 2.56
N LYS A 45 -2.91 31.48 1.92
CA LYS A 45 -3.54 32.78 1.79
C LYS A 45 -4.84 32.74 0.98
N MET A 46 -4.86 31.98 -0.13
CA MET A 46 -6.08 31.79 -0.93
C MET A 46 -7.19 31.12 -0.10
N ILE A 47 -6.85 30.15 0.74
CA ILE A 47 -7.80 29.51 1.67
C ILE A 47 -8.36 30.53 2.65
N ALA A 48 -7.51 31.31 3.29
CA ALA A 48 -7.91 32.32 4.27
C ALA A 48 -8.85 33.40 3.65
N GLU A 49 -8.50 33.92 2.48
CA GLU A 49 -9.31 34.89 1.74
C GLU A 49 -10.67 34.32 1.33
N THR A 50 -10.70 33.06 0.89
CA THR A 50 -11.94 32.35 0.52
C THR A 50 -12.85 32.21 1.72
N LYS A 51 -12.32 31.80 2.86
CA LYS A 51 -13.07 31.63 4.11
C LYS A 51 -13.58 32.99 4.63
N SER A 52 -12.75 34.03 4.59
CA SER A 52 -13.14 35.39 5.00
C SER A 52 -14.28 35.93 4.15
N ALA A 53 -14.36 35.50 2.88
CA ALA A 53 -15.47 35.82 1.99
C ALA A 53 -16.72 34.96 2.15
N GLY A 54 -16.75 34.06 3.15
CA GLY A 54 -17.87 33.14 3.39
C GLY A 54 -17.98 32.02 2.35
N ARG A 55 -16.95 31.80 1.55
CA ARG A 55 -16.91 30.75 0.52
C ARG A 55 -16.13 29.53 1.02
N ARG A 56 -16.36 28.39 0.40
CA ARG A 56 -15.67 27.13 0.77
C ARG A 56 -14.69 26.61 -0.30
N GLU A 57 -14.84 27.06 -1.55
CA GLU A 57 -14.09 26.51 -2.67
C GLU A 57 -12.87 27.39 -3.01
N VAL A 58 -11.71 26.76 -3.01
CA VAL A 58 -10.41 27.36 -3.39
C VAL A 58 -9.94 26.67 -4.65
N VAL A 59 -9.66 27.41 -5.71
CA VAL A 59 -9.16 26.86 -6.97
C VAL A 59 -7.68 27.13 -7.12
N ILE A 60 -6.89 26.07 -7.22
CA ILE A 60 -5.46 26.12 -7.58
C ILE A 60 -5.37 25.98 -9.10
N PRO A 61 -5.06 27.06 -9.83
CA PRO A 61 -5.05 27.03 -11.28
C PRO A 61 -3.87 26.25 -11.83
N GLN A 62 -4.00 25.78 -13.08
CA GLN A 62 -3.02 24.96 -13.78
C GLN A 62 -1.59 25.54 -13.71
N LYS A 63 -1.44 26.82 -13.88
CA LYS A 63 -0.15 27.51 -13.81
C LYS A 63 -0.07 28.40 -12.58
N ASN A 64 1.03 28.29 -11.88
CA ASN A 64 1.37 29.25 -10.84
C ASN A 64 1.71 30.61 -11.50
N PRO A 65 0.93 31.65 -11.26
CA PRO A 65 1.16 32.94 -11.93
C PRO A 65 2.44 33.66 -11.50
N LYS A 66 3.06 33.19 -10.40
CA LYS A 66 4.29 33.82 -9.87
C LYS A 66 5.56 33.28 -10.52
N HIS A 67 5.49 32.15 -11.22
CA HIS A 67 6.66 31.44 -11.73
C HIS A 67 6.52 31.07 -13.20
N ALA A 68 7.57 31.31 -13.97
CA ALA A 68 7.57 31.07 -15.43
C ALA A 68 7.40 29.57 -15.79
N ASP A 69 7.85 28.64 -14.92
CA ASP A 69 7.67 27.20 -15.10
C ASP A 69 6.24 26.73 -14.82
N GLY A 70 5.42 27.59 -14.22
CA GLY A 70 4.02 27.31 -13.88
C GLY A 70 3.83 26.27 -12.78
N LEU A 71 4.90 25.76 -12.17
CA LEU A 71 4.81 24.74 -11.13
C LEU A 71 4.42 25.35 -9.77
N TRP A 72 3.75 24.55 -8.98
CA TRP A 72 3.50 24.81 -7.57
C TRP A 72 4.46 23.97 -6.73
N ILE A 73 5.46 24.60 -6.10
CA ILE A 73 6.47 23.90 -5.29
C ILE A 73 6.09 24.01 -3.82
N ILE A 74 5.81 22.86 -3.19
CA ILE A 74 5.29 22.80 -1.83
C ILE A 74 6.45 22.54 -0.85
N GLU A 75 6.73 23.50 0.00
CA GLU A 75 7.83 23.49 0.96
C GLU A 75 7.38 23.25 2.42
N HIS A 76 6.09 23.38 2.70
CA HIS A 76 5.46 23.06 3.98
C HIS A 76 4.01 22.61 3.79
N ALA A 77 3.46 21.95 4.79
CA ALA A 77 2.11 21.42 4.69
C ALA A 77 1.05 22.53 4.58
N ILE A 78 0.16 22.40 3.60
CA ILE A 78 -1.02 23.23 3.45
C ILE A 78 -2.06 22.72 4.43
N LEU A 79 -2.34 23.52 5.48
CA LEU A 79 -3.36 23.20 6.48
C LEU A 79 -4.74 23.52 5.91
N VAL A 80 -5.59 22.49 5.86
CA VAL A 80 -6.94 22.62 5.29
C VAL A 80 -7.96 22.63 6.43
N PRO A 81 -8.61 23.78 6.67
CA PRO A 81 -9.64 23.91 7.70
C PRO A 81 -10.94 23.17 7.34
N SER A 82 -11.73 22.84 8.35
CA SER A 82 -13.07 22.28 8.18
C SER A 82 -13.94 23.10 7.22
N GLY A 83 -14.76 22.40 6.43
CA GLY A 83 -15.67 23.04 5.47
C GLY A 83 -14.99 23.56 4.20
N THR A 84 -13.73 23.18 3.94
CA THR A 84 -12.95 23.67 2.79
C THR A 84 -12.95 22.64 1.66
N ARG A 85 -13.09 23.14 0.43
CA ARG A 85 -12.95 22.37 -0.80
C ARG A 85 -11.81 22.94 -1.64
N ILE A 86 -10.74 22.20 -1.80
CA ILE A 86 -9.62 22.53 -2.67
C ILE A 86 -9.86 21.90 -4.04
N ILE A 87 -9.91 22.71 -5.08
CA ILE A 87 -9.96 22.29 -6.47
C ILE A 87 -8.57 22.48 -7.07
N ILE A 88 -7.94 21.38 -7.49
CA ILE A 88 -6.67 21.40 -8.22
C ILE A 88 -7.03 21.30 -9.70
N ASP A 89 -7.01 22.43 -10.42
CA ASP A 89 -7.48 22.51 -11.79
C ASP A 89 -6.30 22.41 -12.79
N GLY A 90 -5.94 21.20 -13.17
CA GLY A 90 -4.83 20.91 -14.08
C GLY A 90 -3.45 21.21 -13.52
N ALA A 91 -3.37 21.60 -12.26
CA ALA A 91 -2.10 21.96 -11.62
C ALA A 91 -1.26 20.74 -11.26
N ARG A 92 0.06 20.91 -11.33
CA ARG A 92 1.03 19.99 -10.76
C ARG A 92 1.65 20.62 -9.51
N LEU A 93 1.35 20.04 -8.35
CA LEU A 93 1.94 20.38 -7.06
C LEU A 93 3.09 19.42 -6.78
N VAL A 94 4.28 19.96 -6.60
CA VAL A 94 5.53 19.18 -6.43
C VAL A 94 6.10 19.45 -5.05
N LEU A 95 6.41 18.41 -4.28
CA LEU A 95 7.14 18.57 -3.03
C LEU A 95 8.55 19.07 -3.31
N ALA A 96 8.94 20.15 -2.64
CA ALA A 96 10.28 20.69 -2.74
C ALA A 96 11.34 19.67 -2.34
N ASP A 97 12.54 19.82 -2.88
CA ASP A 97 13.66 18.95 -2.52
C ASP A 97 14.05 19.15 -1.05
N ARG A 98 14.44 18.03 -0.43
CA ARG A 98 14.97 17.99 0.94
C ARG A 98 13.99 18.49 2.01
N VAL A 99 12.71 18.62 1.68
CA VAL A 99 11.67 18.92 2.69
C VAL A 99 10.95 17.63 3.11
N PHE A 100 10.48 17.64 4.35
CA PHE A 100 9.67 16.58 4.95
C PHE A 100 8.35 17.19 5.39
N CYS A 101 7.38 17.17 4.50
CA CYS A 101 6.05 17.68 4.78
C CYS A 101 5.01 16.93 3.95
N ASN A 102 3.78 16.98 4.41
CA ASN A 102 2.64 16.61 3.61
C ASN A 102 2.32 17.74 2.60
N VAL A 103 1.68 17.42 1.48
CA VAL A 103 1.15 18.48 0.62
C VAL A 103 -0.07 19.09 1.28
N PHE A 104 -1.07 18.27 1.61
CA PHE A 104 -2.26 18.69 2.34
C PHE A 104 -2.40 17.91 3.65
N GLN A 105 -2.80 18.61 4.71
CA GLN A 105 -3.27 17.95 5.93
C GLN A 105 -4.40 18.77 6.54
N ASN A 106 -5.30 18.13 7.30
CA ASN A 106 -6.32 18.86 8.01
C ASN A 106 -5.72 19.74 9.12
N GLU A 107 -6.39 20.84 9.44
CA GLU A 107 -5.86 21.88 10.35
C GLU A 107 -5.45 21.32 11.71
N HIS A 108 -6.23 20.40 12.26
CA HIS A 108 -6.01 19.82 13.58
C HIS A 108 -5.34 18.42 13.54
N ALA A 109 -4.76 18.02 12.41
CA ALA A 109 -4.14 16.70 12.27
C ALA A 109 -3.03 16.43 13.28
N ARG A 110 -2.41 17.46 13.84
CA ARG A 110 -1.34 17.35 14.82
C ARG A 110 -1.46 18.40 15.90
N SER A 111 -1.70 17.93 17.10
CA SER A 111 -1.41 18.71 18.30
C SER A 111 0.08 18.57 18.63
N LYS A 112 0.72 19.62 19.11
CA LYS A 112 2.08 19.58 19.68
C LYS A 112 2.17 18.63 20.88
N ASP A 113 1.07 18.39 21.52
CA ASP A 113 0.91 17.45 22.63
C ASP A 113 0.40 16.12 22.07
N ARG A 114 1.29 15.28 21.58
CA ARG A 114 0.97 13.89 21.26
C ARG A 114 0.37 13.22 22.50
N GLY A 115 -0.91 12.86 22.44
CA GLY A 115 -1.70 12.35 23.56
C GLY A 115 -2.79 13.28 24.04
N LYS A 116 -2.83 14.51 23.55
CA LYS A 116 -4.02 15.36 23.61
C LYS A 116 -4.63 15.46 22.22
N LEU A 117 -5.82 15.07 22.17
CA LEU A 117 -6.81 14.96 21.14
C LEU A 117 -6.67 15.99 20.01
N SER A 118 -6.52 15.52 18.80
CA SER A 118 -6.87 16.34 17.65
C SER A 118 -8.37 16.64 17.70
N ALA A 119 -8.75 17.89 17.63
CA ALA A 119 -10.14 18.24 17.39
C ALA A 119 -10.63 17.58 16.10
N GLU A 120 -11.91 17.19 16.05
CA GLU A 120 -12.48 16.63 14.84
C GLU A 120 -12.67 17.73 13.80
N ASP A 121 -12.01 17.58 12.67
CA ASP A 121 -12.28 18.37 11.47
C ASP A 121 -13.42 17.74 10.66
N ARG A 122 -14.10 18.56 9.85
CA ARG A 122 -15.27 18.12 9.09
C ARG A 122 -15.30 18.68 7.66
N ASP A 123 -15.88 17.92 6.76
CA ASP A 123 -16.25 18.35 5.41
C ASP A 123 -15.10 18.95 4.61
N ILE A 124 -13.99 18.19 4.54
CA ILE A 124 -12.78 18.56 3.78
C ILE A 124 -12.76 17.82 2.46
N GLU A 125 -12.59 18.57 1.36
CA GLU A 125 -12.49 17.97 0.03
C GLU A 125 -11.21 18.42 -0.70
N ILE A 126 -10.49 17.45 -1.29
CA ILE A 126 -9.37 17.65 -2.21
C ILE A 126 -9.77 17.05 -3.56
N VAL A 127 -10.04 17.88 -4.54
CA VAL A 127 -10.63 17.46 -5.82
C VAL A 127 -9.72 17.87 -6.97
N GLY A 128 -9.23 16.89 -7.70
CA GLY A 128 -8.47 17.12 -8.93
C GLY A 128 -9.38 17.16 -10.16
N ARG A 129 -9.04 18.03 -11.10
CA ARG A 129 -9.65 18.15 -12.42
C ARG A 129 -8.57 18.33 -13.48
N ASN A 130 -8.89 18.03 -14.73
CA ASN A 130 -8.03 18.35 -15.88
C ASN A 130 -6.59 17.85 -15.75
N GLY A 131 -6.39 16.65 -15.17
CA GLY A 131 -5.07 16.06 -14.99
C GLY A 131 -4.28 16.56 -13.78
N ALA A 132 -4.98 17.02 -12.75
CA ALA A 132 -4.38 17.41 -11.47
C ALA A 132 -3.38 16.38 -10.94
N THR A 133 -2.19 16.82 -10.58
CA THR A 133 -1.09 15.95 -10.18
C THR A 133 -0.49 16.37 -8.85
N LEU A 134 -0.37 15.43 -7.90
CA LEU A 134 0.46 15.55 -6.71
C LEU A 134 1.74 14.73 -6.94
N ASP A 135 2.89 15.37 -6.81
CA ASP A 135 4.17 14.80 -7.21
C ASP A 135 5.18 14.91 -6.06
N GLY A 136 5.77 13.78 -5.67
CA GLY A 136 6.85 13.74 -4.69
C GLY A 136 8.14 14.37 -5.18
N GLY A 137 8.24 14.68 -6.48
CA GLY A 137 9.39 15.34 -7.04
C GLY A 137 10.65 14.48 -6.98
N ASN A 138 11.74 15.12 -6.59
CA ASN A 138 13.02 14.47 -6.44
C ASN A 138 13.09 13.66 -5.13
N TYR A 139 13.95 12.65 -5.12
CA TYR A 139 14.24 11.91 -3.90
C TYR A 139 14.87 12.83 -2.83
N ASN A 140 14.36 12.76 -1.61
CA ASN A 140 14.81 13.63 -0.52
C ASN A 140 15.67 12.94 0.56
N GLY A 141 16.12 11.70 0.30
CA GLY A 141 16.91 10.93 1.27
C GLY A 141 16.09 10.26 2.37
N TRP A 142 14.76 10.39 2.35
CA TRP A 142 13.88 9.85 3.37
C TRP A 142 13.01 8.70 2.83
N GLY A 143 12.88 7.65 3.60
CA GLY A 143 12.03 6.51 3.28
C GLY A 143 11.86 5.59 4.46
N GLU A 144 11.12 4.51 4.30
CA GLU A 144 11.03 3.50 5.34
C GLU A 144 12.32 2.69 5.44
N GLN A 145 12.83 2.55 6.59
CA GLN A 145 14.09 2.16 6.86
C GLN A 145 14.35 1.35 7.98
N SER A 146 13.45 0.63 8.29
CA SER A 146 13.57 -0.44 9.24
C SER A 146 14.55 -1.53 8.79
N LEU A 147 14.94 -1.56 7.53
CA LEU A 147 15.82 -2.58 7.01
C LEU A 147 17.29 -2.14 7.14
N PRO A 148 18.16 -2.92 7.80
CA PRO A 148 19.55 -2.55 8.03
C PRO A 148 20.31 -2.14 6.77
N TRP A 149 20.05 -2.79 5.64
CA TRP A 149 20.65 -2.48 4.36
C TRP A 149 20.13 -1.20 3.70
N LYS A 150 19.04 -0.64 4.18
CA LYS A 150 18.50 0.64 3.73
C LYS A 150 19.04 1.83 4.52
N ARG A 151 19.80 1.60 5.58
CA ARG A 151 20.26 2.68 6.49
C ARG A 151 20.96 3.82 5.80
N GLY A 152 21.83 3.50 4.88
CA GLY A 152 22.57 4.52 4.17
C GLY A 152 21.71 5.41 3.28
N ILE A 153 20.51 4.97 2.95
CA ILE A 153 19.63 5.68 2.03
C ILE A 153 18.59 6.50 2.76
N PHE A 154 18.06 5.93 3.84
CA PHE A 154 16.83 6.42 4.44
C PHE A 154 17.01 7.05 5.81
N TYR A 155 17.98 6.56 6.55
CA TYR A 155 18.44 7.22 7.74
C TYR A 155 19.92 7.41 7.52
N ALA A 156 20.24 8.49 6.89
CA ALA A 156 21.63 8.82 6.64
C ALA A 156 22.47 8.60 7.90
N ASP A 157 21.86 8.80 9.07
CA ASP A 157 22.48 8.54 10.34
C ASP A 157 21.49 8.74 11.51
N ALA A 158 21.95 8.44 12.73
CA ALA A 158 21.20 8.69 13.94
C ALA A 158 20.94 10.20 14.15
N GLU A 159 21.86 11.04 13.73
CA GLU A 159 21.78 12.49 13.84
C GLU A 159 20.63 13.06 13.02
N HIS A 160 20.47 12.60 11.79
CA HIS A 160 19.35 13.02 10.93
C HIS A 160 17.99 12.60 11.53
N ARG A 161 17.88 11.39 12.08
CA ARG A 161 16.66 10.95 12.78
C ARG A 161 16.36 11.81 14.00
N GLU A 162 17.39 12.13 14.78
CA GLU A 162 17.26 12.98 15.95
C GLU A 162 16.85 14.40 15.58
N ALA A 163 17.42 14.94 14.51
CA ALA A 163 17.04 16.26 13.98
C ALA A 163 15.57 16.31 13.56
N LEU A 164 15.07 15.26 12.88
CA LEU A 164 13.66 15.16 12.50
C LEU A 164 12.75 15.03 13.73
N ALA A 165 13.14 14.21 14.69
CA ALA A 165 12.39 14.06 15.94
C ALA A 165 12.34 15.38 16.75
N LYS A 166 13.45 16.11 16.83
CA LYS A 166 13.51 17.46 17.43
C LYS A 166 12.63 18.46 16.69
N ALA A 167 12.56 18.36 15.37
CA ALA A 167 11.67 19.18 14.53
C ALA A 167 10.20 18.76 14.63
N GLY A 168 9.86 17.71 15.38
CA GLY A 168 8.50 17.17 15.47
C GLY A 168 8.03 16.49 14.19
N LYS A 169 8.95 16.07 13.32
CA LYS A 169 8.65 15.39 12.06
C LYS A 169 8.55 13.88 12.26
N THR A 170 7.70 13.25 11.48
CA THR A 170 7.51 11.80 11.46
C THR A 170 7.51 11.29 10.01
N LEU A 171 7.44 9.98 9.83
CA LEU A 171 7.39 9.41 8.50
C LEU A 171 6.13 9.83 7.73
N GLU A 172 5.02 10.06 8.42
CA GLU A 172 3.78 10.57 7.86
C GLU A 172 3.91 11.97 7.25
N ASP A 173 5.00 12.67 7.56
CA ASP A 173 5.30 13.98 6.97
C ASP A 173 5.88 13.91 5.54
N ASN A 174 5.51 12.95 4.76
CA ASN A 174 5.87 12.85 3.34
C ASN A 174 4.69 12.41 2.47
N SER A 175 3.47 12.47 3.00
CA SER A 175 2.26 12.11 2.26
C SER A 175 1.76 13.25 1.38
N PHE A 176 1.03 12.94 0.33
CA PHE A 176 0.31 13.98 -0.43
C PHE A 176 -0.91 14.47 0.34
N VAL A 177 -1.66 13.55 0.93
CA VAL A 177 -2.79 13.88 1.79
C VAL A 177 -2.62 13.13 3.11
N TYR A 178 -2.63 13.85 4.20
CA TYR A 178 -2.66 13.28 5.55
C TYR A 178 -3.85 13.82 6.32
N PHE A 179 -4.84 12.96 6.58
CA PHE A 179 -6.00 13.32 7.39
C PHE A 179 -6.01 12.51 8.68
N HIS A 180 -6.16 13.20 9.78
CA HIS A 180 -6.32 12.61 11.09
C HIS A 180 -7.56 13.19 11.79
N ASN A 181 -8.49 12.32 12.20
CA ASN A 181 -9.73 12.68 12.86
C ASN A 181 -10.61 13.63 12.02
N VAL A 182 -10.88 13.24 10.77
CA VAL A 182 -11.77 13.99 9.87
C VAL A 182 -13.06 13.22 9.64
N LYS A 183 -14.19 13.87 9.85
CA LYS A 183 -15.52 13.36 9.52
C LYS A 183 -16.07 14.04 8.27
N GLY A 184 -16.50 13.25 7.30
CA GLY A 184 -16.95 13.79 6.00
C GLY A 184 -15.77 14.32 5.19
N PHE A 185 -15.19 13.48 4.32
CA PHE A 185 -14.11 13.94 3.45
C PHE A 185 -14.22 13.35 2.05
N ARG A 186 -13.56 14.03 1.10
CA ARG A 186 -13.46 13.57 -0.27
C ARG A 186 -12.05 13.82 -0.82
N VAL A 187 -11.45 12.79 -1.42
CA VAL A 187 -10.20 12.89 -2.17
C VAL A 187 -10.44 12.21 -3.53
N GLU A 188 -10.45 12.97 -4.60
CA GLU A 188 -10.82 12.42 -5.91
C GLU A 188 -10.13 13.08 -7.10
N GLY A 189 -10.05 12.35 -8.23
CA GLY A 189 -9.63 12.88 -9.52
C GLY A 189 -8.14 13.23 -9.60
N LEU A 190 -7.30 12.59 -8.83
CA LEU A 190 -5.89 12.92 -8.69
C LEU A 190 -4.97 11.91 -9.36
N LYS A 191 -3.90 12.40 -9.96
CA LYS A 191 -2.73 11.64 -10.33
C LYS A 191 -1.66 11.81 -9.25
N LEU A 192 -1.19 10.69 -8.69
CA LEU A 192 -0.16 10.65 -7.66
C LEU A 192 1.13 10.15 -8.30
N ARG A 193 2.22 10.89 -8.19
CA ARG A 193 3.50 10.54 -8.81
C ARG A 193 4.64 10.59 -7.81
N HIS A 194 5.56 9.66 -7.92
CA HIS A 194 6.81 9.67 -7.16
C HIS A 194 6.60 9.86 -5.65
N GLN A 195 5.54 9.27 -5.10
CA GLN A 195 5.26 9.39 -3.67
C GLN A 195 6.49 9.00 -2.85
N ARG A 196 6.79 9.79 -1.84
CA ARG A 196 7.99 9.62 -1.01
C ARG A 196 7.75 8.64 0.13
N ARG A 197 6.47 8.36 0.42
CA ARG A 197 5.95 7.41 1.37
C ARG A 197 4.51 7.06 1.00
N TRP A 198 3.68 6.65 1.95
CA TRP A 198 2.25 6.44 1.75
C TRP A 198 1.60 7.69 1.18
N ALA A 199 1.12 7.59 -0.05
CA ALA A 199 0.70 8.78 -0.78
C ALA A 199 -0.46 9.51 -0.10
N CYS A 200 -1.50 8.78 0.29
CA CYS A 200 -2.63 9.35 1.02
C CYS A 200 -2.91 8.52 2.27
N THR A 201 -2.81 9.14 3.43
CA THR A 201 -2.96 8.48 4.73
C THR A 201 -4.12 9.06 5.52
N PHE A 202 -4.97 8.18 6.01
CA PHE A 202 -6.16 8.51 6.79
C PHE A 202 -6.12 7.76 8.12
N SER A 203 -6.32 8.46 9.24
CA SER A 203 -6.40 7.87 10.57
C SER A 203 -7.59 8.45 11.32
N TYR A 204 -8.40 7.63 11.97
CA TYR A 204 -9.64 8.04 12.64
C TYR A 204 -10.60 8.86 11.77
N CYS A 205 -10.54 8.66 10.45
CA CYS A 205 -11.39 9.34 9.50
C CYS A 205 -12.67 8.55 9.24
N SER A 206 -13.77 9.25 9.00
CA SER A 206 -15.05 8.60 8.74
C SER A 206 -15.91 9.34 7.71
N GLU A 207 -16.91 8.62 7.17
CA GLU A 207 -17.84 9.16 6.14
C GLU A 207 -17.07 9.71 4.93
N GLY A 208 -16.11 8.91 4.43
CA GLY A 208 -15.17 9.32 3.41
C GLY A 208 -15.43 8.76 2.03
N LEU A 209 -15.01 9.50 1.01
CA LEU A 209 -14.92 9.04 -0.38
C LEU A 209 -13.53 9.29 -0.93
N ILE A 210 -12.89 8.23 -1.41
CA ILE A 210 -11.63 8.25 -2.14
C ILE A 210 -11.91 7.63 -3.49
N ARG A 211 -11.74 8.39 -4.58
CA ARG A 211 -12.11 7.85 -5.88
C ARG A 211 -11.35 8.48 -7.05
N ASP A 212 -11.29 7.72 -8.16
CA ASP A 212 -10.68 8.18 -9.41
C ASP A 212 -9.22 8.62 -9.19
N ILE A 213 -8.46 7.82 -8.46
CA ILE A 213 -7.05 8.05 -8.15
C ILE A 213 -6.19 7.18 -9.09
N ARG A 214 -5.22 7.81 -9.74
CA ARG A 214 -4.20 7.10 -10.50
C ARG A 214 -2.84 7.27 -9.82
N SER A 215 -2.27 6.17 -9.34
CA SER A 215 -0.90 6.15 -8.82
C SER A 215 0.09 5.85 -9.94
N GLU A 216 1.20 6.58 -9.99
CA GLU A 216 2.35 6.34 -10.86
C GLU A 216 3.64 6.44 -10.02
N ALA A 217 3.76 5.54 -9.07
CA ALA A 217 4.92 5.48 -8.18
C ALA A 217 6.13 4.94 -8.93
N ASP A 218 7.14 5.78 -9.09
CA ASP A 218 8.44 5.38 -9.61
C ASP A 218 9.52 5.68 -8.58
N ILE A 219 10.44 4.74 -8.45
CA ILE A 219 11.65 4.98 -7.70
C ILE A 219 12.57 5.77 -8.62
N SER A 220 12.87 7.00 -8.27
CA SER A 220 13.78 7.86 -9.05
C SER A 220 14.53 8.84 -8.16
N TRP A 221 15.70 9.25 -8.60
CA TRP A 221 16.50 10.28 -7.96
C TRP A 221 17.30 11.05 -9.03
N VAL A 222 17.67 12.26 -8.72
CA VAL A 222 18.47 13.12 -9.61
C VAL A 222 19.88 13.20 -9.05
N SER A 223 20.87 12.86 -9.86
CA SER A 223 22.29 12.98 -9.49
C SER A 223 22.74 14.45 -9.45
N GLU A 224 23.94 14.69 -8.89
CA GLU A 224 24.51 16.04 -8.81
C GLU A 224 24.69 16.71 -10.17
N ASP A 225 24.89 15.93 -11.22
CA ASP A 225 24.98 16.41 -12.60
C ASP A 225 23.64 16.64 -13.29
N GLY A 226 22.53 16.52 -12.54
CA GLY A 226 21.18 16.81 -12.99
C GLY A 226 20.50 15.68 -13.79
N ARG A 227 21.12 14.49 -13.91
CA ARG A 227 20.51 13.37 -14.61
C ARG A 227 19.52 12.64 -13.74
N ASP A 228 18.35 12.32 -14.32
CA ASP A 228 17.38 11.45 -13.68
C ASP A 228 17.86 10.00 -13.74
N HIS A 229 17.86 9.34 -12.61
CA HIS A 229 18.15 7.92 -12.46
C HIS A 229 16.90 7.19 -11.97
N ARG A 230 16.65 6.02 -12.56
CA ARG A 230 15.65 5.07 -12.07
C ARG A 230 16.38 3.80 -11.71
N PRO A 231 16.31 3.33 -10.46
CA PRO A 231 16.91 2.07 -10.11
C PRO A 231 16.24 0.94 -10.91
N ASN A 232 17.05 0.24 -11.66
CA ASN A 232 16.63 -0.83 -12.57
C ASN A 232 16.70 -2.20 -11.91
N ARG A 233 16.96 -2.25 -10.61
CA ARG A 233 17.35 -3.48 -9.97
C ARG A 233 16.20 -4.18 -9.30
N VAL A 234 16.30 -5.46 -9.35
CA VAL A 234 15.31 -6.41 -8.90
C VAL A 234 15.27 -6.49 -7.38
N PRO A 235 14.13 -6.84 -6.81
CA PRO A 235 13.96 -6.95 -5.37
C PRO A 235 14.91 -7.87 -4.61
N ASN A 236 15.54 -8.85 -5.22
CA ASN A 236 16.54 -9.67 -4.55
C ASN A 236 17.86 -8.91 -4.26
N GLU A 237 18.04 -7.74 -4.85
CA GLU A 237 19.17 -6.84 -4.62
C GLU A 237 18.75 -5.63 -3.76
N TYR A 238 17.99 -5.86 -2.71
CA TYR A 238 17.43 -4.82 -1.85
C TYR A 238 18.43 -3.77 -1.37
N GLY A 239 19.71 -4.12 -1.25
CA GLY A 239 20.77 -3.16 -0.93
C GLY A 239 20.90 -2.00 -1.90
N ASN A 240 20.38 -2.17 -3.12
CA ASN A 240 20.47 -1.18 -4.21
C ASN A 240 19.12 -0.59 -4.61
N LEU A 241 18.03 -0.96 -3.93
CA LEU A 241 16.71 -0.40 -4.18
C LEU A 241 16.41 0.76 -3.24
N TYR A 242 16.04 1.88 -3.82
CA TYR A 242 15.54 3.05 -3.10
C TYR A 242 14.04 2.93 -2.87
N VAL A 243 13.61 1.89 -2.16
CA VAL A 243 12.20 1.71 -1.84
C VAL A 243 11.78 2.76 -0.83
N LYS A 244 10.86 3.61 -1.22
CA LYS A 244 10.32 4.67 -0.38
C LYS A 244 9.13 4.22 0.47
N ASN A 245 8.76 2.94 0.42
CA ASN A 245 7.50 2.42 0.97
C ASN A 245 6.31 3.26 0.47
N GLY A 246 6.22 3.33 -0.84
CA GLY A 246 5.28 4.20 -1.54
C GLY A 246 3.94 3.53 -1.77
N ASP A 247 3.16 3.26 -0.70
CA ASP A 247 1.78 2.83 -0.80
C ASP A 247 0.94 3.89 -1.53
N GLY A 248 -0.14 3.46 -2.13
CA GLY A 248 -1.11 4.37 -2.73
C GLY A 248 -1.98 5.03 -1.67
N ILE A 249 -2.89 4.27 -1.10
CA ILE A 249 -3.88 4.73 -0.11
C ILE A 249 -3.74 3.90 1.16
N ASP A 250 -3.64 4.57 2.30
CA ASP A 250 -3.61 3.96 3.62
C ASP A 250 -4.80 4.37 4.48
N LEU A 251 -5.64 3.41 4.80
CA LEU A 251 -6.64 3.53 5.85
C LEU A 251 -6.05 2.94 7.13
N ARG A 252 -5.82 3.80 8.09
CA ARG A 252 -5.20 3.43 9.37
C ARG A 252 -6.29 3.29 10.44
N GLN A 253 -5.85 3.05 11.66
CA GLN A 253 -6.72 2.87 12.82
C GLN A 253 -7.90 3.86 12.88
N GLY A 254 -9.06 3.37 13.30
CA GLY A 254 -10.27 4.16 13.50
C GLY A 254 -10.99 4.61 12.23
N CYS A 255 -10.48 4.23 11.05
CA CYS A 255 -11.13 4.54 9.78
C CYS A 255 -12.42 3.73 9.62
N ASN A 256 -13.54 4.41 9.31
CA ASN A 256 -14.82 3.73 9.14
C ASN A 256 -15.77 4.46 8.19
N ASN A 257 -16.76 3.71 7.65
CA ASN A 257 -17.73 4.26 6.69
C ASN A 257 -17.06 4.96 5.49
N ILE A 258 -16.07 4.30 4.90
CA ILE A 258 -15.27 4.86 3.80
C ILE A 258 -15.52 4.05 2.53
N ARG A 259 -15.67 4.75 1.40
CA ARG A 259 -15.70 4.16 0.07
C ARG A 259 -14.41 4.50 -0.68
N VAL A 260 -13.80 3.47 -1.25
CA VAL A 260 -12.61 3.57 -2.11
C VAL A 260 -12.98 3.03 -3.47
N GLU A 261 -12.94 3.86 -4.51
CA GLU A 261 -13.46 3.52 -5.83
C GLU A 261 -12.48 3.92 -6.94
N ASN A 262 -12.32 3.08 -7.96
CA ASN A 262 -11.55 3.39 -9.18
C ASN A 262 -10.09 3.79 -8.89
N LEU A 263 -9.37 3.00 -8.13
CA LEU A 263 -7.92 3.15 -8.05
C LEU A 263 -7.25 2.48 -9.24
N SER A 264 -6.25 3.12 -9.82
CA SER A 264 -5.54 2.60 -11.00
C SER A 264 -4.05 2.92 -10.97
N GLY A 265 -3.28 2.27 -11.88
CA GLY A 265 -1.86 2.53 -12.06
C GLY A 265 -0.98 1.61 -11.21
N TRP A 266 0.04 2.13 -10.56
CA TRP A 266 0.98 1.31 -9.77
C TRP A 266 1.53 2.06 -8.55
N SER A 267 1.78 1.30 -7.50
CA SER A 267 2.47 1.74 -6.28
C SER A 267 3.83 1.04 -6.14
N GLU A 268 4.68 1.54 -5.29
CA GLU A 268 5.93 0.85 -4.94
C GLU A 268 5.69 -0.28 -3.95
N ASP A 269 4.80 -0.07 -3.00
CA ASP A 269 4.31 -1.03 -2.01
C ASP A 269 2.81 -1.30 -2.26
N ASP A 270 1.98 -1.45 -1.25
CA ASP A 270 0.56 -1.76 -1.42
C ASP A 270 -0.21 -0.63 -2.13
N MET A 271 -1.14 -0.98 -3.03
CA MET A 271 -1.96 0.05 -3.68
C MET A 271 -3.04 0.58 -2.75
N LEU A 272 -3.62 -0.29 -1.94
CA LEU A 272 -4.55 0.05 -0.87
C LEU A 272 -4.20 -0.77 0.37
N ALA A 273 -3.89 -0.12 1.47
CA ALA A 273 -3.64 -0.77 2.75
C ALA A 273 -4.69 -0.38 3.80
N LEU A 274 -5.29 -1.37 4.45
CA LEU A 274 -6.07 -1.22 5.67
C LEU A 274 -5.21 -1.75 6.81
N THR A 275 -4.56 -0.86 7.56
CA THR A 275 -3.53 -1.26 8.52
C THR A 275 -3.85 -0.78 9.92
N ASN A 276 -4.04 -1.73 10.82
CA ASN A 276 -4.38 -1.49 12.21
C ASN A 276 -3.41 -2.26 13.13
N LEU A 277 -2.35 -1.61 13.54
CA LEU A 277 -1.24 -2.21 14.30
C LEU A 277 -1.19 -1.75 15.77
N GLY A 278 -2.32 -1.49 16.40
CA GLY A 278 -2.40 -1.23 17.84
C GLY A 278 -1.41 -0.15 18.34
N PRO A 279 -0.32 -0.53 19.03
CA PRO A 279 0.57 0.43 19.68
C PRO A 279 1.28 1.41 18.76
N PHE A 280 1.34 1.15 17.47
CA PHE A 280 1.73 2.16 16.49
C PHE A 280 0.63 3.20 16.24
N ALA A 281 -0.56 2.97 16.76
CA ALA A 281 -1.63 3.95 16.90
C ALA A 281 -1.26 5.04 17.92
N ARG A 282 -0.10 5.68 17.76
CA ARG A 282 0.38 6.73 18.69
C ARG A 282 -0.54 7.94 18.74
N ASP A 283 -1.46 8.02 17.81
CA ASP A 283 -2.34 9.16 17.58
C ASP A 283 -3.79 8.79 17.88
N GLY A 284 -4.04 7.98 18.93
CA GLY A 284 -5.39 7.63 19.36
C GLY A 284 -6.27 8.86 19.60
N VAL A 285 -7.55 8.75 19.26
CA VAL A 285 -8.55 9.78 19.50
C VAL A 285 -9.46 9.33 20.64
N GLU A 286 -9.51 10.11 21.73
CA GLU A 286 -10.31 9.75 22.91
C GLU A 286 -11.78 9.55 22.56
N GLY A 287 -12.34 8.45 23.01
CA GLY A 287 -13.73 8.10 22.75
C GLY A 287 -13.99 7.48 21.37
N LYS A 288 -12.98 7.35 20.51
CA LYS A 288 -13.11 6.66 19.22
C LYS A 288 -12.50 5.27 19.27
N SER A 289 -13.20 4.29 18.67
CA SER A 289 -12.63 2.96 18.45
C SER A 289 -11.45 3.02 17.46
N PRO A 290 -10.37 2.28 17.70
CA PRO A 290 -9.31 2.12 16.72
C PRO A 290 -9.68 1.17 15.58
N ASP A 291 -10.83 0.49 15.62
CA ASP A 291 -11.21 -0.51 14.62
C ASP A 291 -11.37 0.11 13.22
N ILE A 292 -11.00 -0.65 12.20
CA ILE A 292 -11.29 -0.30 10.80
C ILE A 292 -12.52 -1.12 10.39
N HIS A 293 -13.59 -0.43 9.98
CA HIS A 293 -14.83 -1.14 9.64
C HIS A 293 -15.73 -0.38 8.65
N HIS A 294 -16.68 -1.10 8.06
CA HIS A 294 -17.61 -0.54 7.06
C HIS A 294 -16.87 0.15 5.92
N VAL A 295 -15.88 -0.55 5.36
CA VAL A 295 -15.11 -0.07 4.20
C VAL A 295 -15.57 -0.79 2.94
N THR A 296 -15.94 -0.03 1.95
CA THR A 296 -16.34 -0.53 0.63
C THR A 296 -15.26 -0.20 -0.39
N VAL A 297 -14.76 -1.21 -1.09
CA VAL A 297 -13.72 -1.08 -2.12
C VAL A 297 -14.28 -1.53 -3.46
N ARG A 298 -14.17 -0.70 -4.49
CA ARG A 298 -14.70 -0.96 -5.82
C ARG A 298 -13.68 -0.64 -6.91
N ASN A 299 -13.51 -1.57 -7.85
CA ASN A 299 -12.78 -1.35 -9.08
C ASN A 299 -11.33 -0.89 -8.89
N ILE A 300 -10.51 -1.76 -8.30
CA ILE A 300 -9.06 -1.56 -8.16
C ILE A 300 -8.36 -2.22 -9.34
N ARG A 301 -7.59 -1.44 -10.13
CA ARG A 301 -6.89 -1.93 -11.31
C ARG A 301 -5.45 -1.45 -11.31
N GLY A 302 -4.50 -2.37 -11.25
CA GLY A 302 -3.11 -1.94 -11.28
C GLY A 302 -2.10 -2.99 -10.90
N ALA A 303 -0.93 -2.52 -10.51
CA ALA A 303 0.20 -3.35 -10.16
C ALA A 303 1.00 -2.72 -9.01
N THR A 304 1.88 -3.53 -8.44
CA THR A 304 2.85 -3.09 -7.44
C THR A 304 4.26 -3.49 -7.89
N PHE A 305 5.23 -3.38 -7.02
CA PHE A 305 6.57 -3.88 -7.25
C PHE A 305 6.68 -5.38 -6.95
N ARG A 306 5.84 -6.23 -7.59
CA ARG A 306 5.78 -7.72 -7.51
C ARG A 306 5.84 -8.39 -6.13
N TRP A 307 6.37 -7.71 -5.12
CA TRP A 307 6.53 -8.20 -3.75
C TRP A 307 5.39 -7.79 -2.83
N PHE A 308 4.57 -6.85 -3.27
CA PHE A 308 3.53 -6.21 -2.50
C PHE A 308 2.14 -6.57 -3.04
N ASN A 309 1.11 -5.99 -2.49
CA ASN A 309 -0.24 -6.41 -2.72
C ASN A 309 -1.07 -5.31 -3.39
N LEU A 310 -2.08 -5.66 -4.17
CA LEU A 310 -3.03 -4.63 -4.59
C LEU A 310 -3.83 -4.14 -3.38
N ILE A 311 -4.30 -5.07 -2.54
CA ILE A 311 -5.03 -4.72 -1.31
C ILE A 311 -4.43 -5.53 -0.16
N ARG A 312 -4.10 -4.86 0.94
CA ARG A 312 -3.67 -5.50 2.18
C ARG A 312 -4.57 -5.10 3.35
N LEU A 313 -4.98 -6.09 4.14
CA LEU A 313 -5.62 -5.92 5.42
C LEU A 313 -4.68 -6.46 6.50
N LEU A 314 -4.21 -5.61 7.39
CA LEU A 314 -3.27 -6.00 8.44
C LEU A 314 -3.79 -5.56 9.80
N CYS A 315 -4.08 -6.53 10.67
CA CYS A 315 -4.65 -6.33 11.99
C CYS A 315 -3.77 -6.92 13.08
N ALA A 316 -3.62 -6.21 14.16
CA ALA A 316 -2.85 -6.66 15.32
C ALA A 316 -3.29 -6.01 16.63
N ASP A 317 -2.78 -6.55 17.74
CA ASP A 317 -2.75 -5.96 19.07
C ASP A 317 -4.12 -5.57 19.67
N GLY A 318 -5.12 -6.41 19.43
CA GLY A 318 -6.45 -6.25 20.02
C GLY A 318 -7.36 -5.29 19.27
N THR A 319 -6.93 -4.74 18.15
CA THR A 319 -7.78 -3.98 17.26
C THR A 319 -8.56 -4.91 16.33
N ARG A 320 -9.49 -4.38 15.56
CA ARG A 320 -10.31 -5.16 14.63
C ARG A 320 -10.33 -4.56 13.24
N ILE A 321 -10.46 -5.46 12.25
CA ILE A 321 -10.83 -5.13 10.87
C ILE A 321 -12.04 -5.97 10.53
N HIS A 322 -13.19 -5.33 10.25
CA HIS A 322 -14.44 -6.05 9.99
C HIS A 322 -15.42 -5.26 9.11
N ASP A 323 -16.42 -5.95 8.57
CA ASP A 323 -17.38 -5.35 7.64
C ASP A 323 -16.72 -4.70 6.43
N ILE A 324 -15.89 -5.49 5.74
CA ILE A 324 -15.15 -5.05 4.56
C ILE A 324 -15.74 -5.70 3.31
N ASP A 325 -16.09 -4.90 2.33
CA ASP A 325 -16.65 -5.35 1.05
C ASP A 325 -15.77 -4.91 -0.11
N ILE A 326 -15.08 -5.86 -0.75
CA ILE A 326 -14.15 -5.66 -1.86
C ILE A 326 -14.76 -6.27 -3.12
N ASP A 327 -14.91 -5.49 -4.17
CA ASP A 327 -15.49 -5.94 -5.44
C ASP A 327 -14.78 -5.31 -6.65
N GLY A 328 -14.29 -6.17 -7.54
CA GLY A 328 -13.58 -5.76 -8.75
C GLY A 328 -12.12 -5.43 -8.50
N VAL A 329 -11.29 -6.46 -8.35
CA VAL A 329 -9.83 -6.32 -8.24
C VAL A 329 -9.18 -6.94 -9.47
N ARG A 330 -8.43 -6.14 -10.22
CA ARG A 330 -7.76 -6.60 -11.41
C ARG A 330 -6.29 -6.18 -11.42
N GLU A 331 -5.42 -7.16 -11.49
CA GLU A 331 -4.01 -6.89 -11.72
C GLU A 331 -3.80 -6.47 -13.17
N GLU A 332 -3.29 -5.28 -13.38
CA GLU A 332 -2.97 -4.74 -14.71
C GLU A 332 -1.55 -4.18 -14.72
N CYS A 333 -0.66 -4.83 -15.47
CA CYS A 333 0.69 -4.33 -15.71
C CYS A 333 0.71 -3.56 -17.02
N GLU A 334 1.26 -2.35 -17.03
CA GLU A 334 1.46 -1.63 -18.26
C GLU A 334 2.55 -2.32 -19.12
N PRO A 335 2.38 -2.41 -20.44
CA PRO A 335 3.36 -3.06 -21.33
C PRO A 335 4.79 -2.54 -21.20
N ARG A 336 4.94 -1.25 -20.91
CA ARG A 336 6.25 -0.61 -20.69
C ARG A 336 6.88 -0.95 -19.34
N MET A 337 6.16 -1.64 -18.44
CA MET A 337 6.61 -2.01 -17.11
C MET A 337 6.30 -3.47 -16.79
N PRO A 338 6.81 -4.43 -17.59
CA PRO A 338 6.47 -5.85 -17.45
C PRO A 338 7.00 -6.49 -16.17
N TRP A 339 7.90 -5.83 -15.46
CA TRP A 339 8.38 -6.28 -14.14
C TRP A 339 7.40 -5.96 -13.00
N ARG A 340 6.38 -5.16 -13.25
CA ARG A 340 5.34 -4.89 -12.27
C ARG A 340 4.34 -6.03 -12.22
N GLY A 341 3.76 -6.19 -11.08
CA GLY A 341 2.77 -7.22 -10.77
C GLY A 341 2.45 -7.14 -9.29
N CYS A 342 1.85 -8.14 -8.73
CA CYS A 342 1.68 -8.23 -7.29
C CYS A 342 1.96 -9.66 -6.78
N VAL A 343 2.33 -9.80 -5.52
CA VAL A 343 2.43 -11.10 -4.89
C VAL A 343 1.05 -11.63 -4.52
N SER A 344 0.15 -10.73 -4.16
CA SER A 344 -1.24 -11.05 -3.88
C SER A 344 -2.18 -9.96 -4.40
N ALA A 345 -3.32 -10.35 -4.95
CA ALA A 345 -4.37 -9.39 -5.26
C ALA A 345 -5.00 -8.88 -3.96
N VAL A 346 -5.31 -9.78 -3.03
CA VAL A 346 -5.77 -9.42 -1.68
C VAL A 346 -5.00 -10.24 -0.66
N ARG A 347 -4.41 -9.55 0.32
CA ARG A 347 -3.73 -10.16 1.46
C ARG A 347 -4.44 -9.81 2.75
N ILE A 348 -4.72 -10.83 3.56
CA ILE A 348 -5.34 -10.68 4.88
C ILE A 348 -4.35 -11.15 5.93
N ASN A 349 -3.98 -10.24 6.83
CA ASN A 349 -2.93 -10.36 7.83
C ASN A 349 -1.52 -10.56 7.27
N ASP A 350 -0.54 -10.60 8.16
CA ASP A 350 0.86 -10.68 7.80
C ASP A 350 1.70 -11.15 8.99
N TYR A 351 2.90 -11.66 8.70
CA TYR A 351 3.95 -11.93 9.71
C TYR A 351 4.64 -10.64 10.21
N LEU A 352 4.36 -9.48 9.63
CA LEU A 352 4.93 -8.19 10.06
C LEU A 352 4.61 -7.86 11.51
N THR A 353 3.60 -8.51 12.11
CA THR A 353 3.35 -8.44 13.55
C THR A 353 4.56 -8.89 14.39
N GLU A 354 5.31 -9.88 13.92
CA GLU A 354 6.57 -10.31 14.56
C GLU A 354 7.64 -9.20 14.50
N TYR A 355 7.72 -8.54 13.34
CA TYR A 355 8.64 -7.44 13.10
C TYR A 355 8.34 -6.21 13.97
N TYR A 356 7.08 -5.85 14.08
CA TYR A 356 6.63 -4.74 14.91
C TYR A 356 6.53 -5.11 16.40
N LYS A 357 6.76 -6.37 16.76
CA LYS A 357 6.65 -6.89 18.14
C LYS A 357 5.27 -6.62 18.73
N VAL A 358 4.25 -6.74 17.95
CA VAL A 358 2.85 -6.62 18.35
C VAL A 358 2.20 -7.99 18.40
N ARG A 359 1.15 -8.14 19.20
CA ARG A 359 0.38 -9.35 19.26
C ARG A 359 -0.35 -9.58 17.93
N GLN A 360 -0.23 -10.79 17.38
CA GLN A 360 -1.03 -11.18 16.21
C GLN A 360 -2.52 -11.12 16.55
N ALA A 361 -3.33 -10.87 15.53
CA ALA A 361 -4.78 -10.95 15.63
C ALA A 361 -5.22 -12.33 16.14
N VAL A 362 -6.28 -12.36 16.91
CA VAL A 362 -6.96 -13.60 17.34
C VAL A 362 -8.30 -13.75 16.63
N MET A 363 -8.91 -14.94 16.73
CA MET A 363 -10.22 -15.21 16.11
C MET A 363 -11.26 -14.16 16.53
N GLY A 364 -11.96 -13.59 15.56
CA GLY A 364 -12.95 -12.52 15.75
C GLY A 364 -12.40 -11.09 15.59
N GLU A 365 -11.09 -10.91 15.52
CA GLU A 365 -10.49 -9.59 15.27
C GLU A 365 -10.43 -9.24 13.76
N VAL A 366 -10.33 -10.26 12.90
CA VAL A 366 -10.41 -10.10 11.44
C VAL A 366 -11.59 -10.92 10.93
N LYS A 367 -12.64 -10.25 10.53
CA LYS A 367 -13.91 -10.93 10.23
C LYS A 367 -14.85 -10.14 9.32
N ASP A 368 -15.91 -10.82 8.87
CA ASP A 368 -16.99 -10.25 8.08
C ASP A 368 -16.47 -9.55 6.81
N ILE A 369 -15.70 -10.31 6.02
CA ILE A 369 -15.05 -9.83 4.80
C ILE A 369 -15.65 -10.53 3.59
N VAL A 370 -15.98 -9.76 2.57
CA VAL A 370 -16.44 -10.25 1.28
C VAL A 370 -15.51 -9.75 0.18
N ILE A 371 -15.03 -10.67 -0.66
CA ILE A 371 -14.15 -10.37 -1.79
C ILE A 371 -14.80 -10.96 -3.03
N ARG A 372 -15.06 -10.13 -4.05
CA ARG A 372 -15.71 -10.56 -5.29
C ARG A 372 -14.97 -10.05 -6.54
N ASN A 373 -15.10 -10.82 -7.61
CA ASN A 373 -14.65 -10.43 -8.94
C ASN A 373 -13.15 -10.05 -8.97
N VAL A 374 -12.30 -11.05 -8.68
CA VAL A 374 -10.84 -10.88 -8.68
C VAL A 374 -10.25 -11.53 -9.94
N GLU A 375 -9.48 -10.79 -10.71
CA GLU A 375 -8.71 -11.27 -11.86
C GLU A 375 -7.23 -10.96 -11.68
N THR A 376 -6.36 -11.98 -11.63
CA THR A 376 -4.94 -11.76 -11.27
C THR A 376 -4.01 -12.86 -11.77
N ALA A 377 -2.76 -12.48 -12.01
CA ALA A 377 -1.61 -13.35 -12.22
C ALA A 377 -0.73 -13.50 -10.97
N ALA A 378 -1.15 -12.95 -9.84
CA ALA A 378 -0.41 -12.98 -8.58
C ALA A 378 -0.09 -14.42 -8.16
N ALA A 379 1.12 -14.65 -7.64
CA ALA A 379 1.53 -15.99 -7.20
C ALA A 379 0.62 -16.55 -6.11
N GLN A 380 0.09 -15.70 -5.26
CA GLN A 380 -0.90 -16.02 -4.23
C GLN A 380 -2.10 -15.07 -4.30
N PRO A 381 -3.04 -15.29 -5.22
CA PRO A 381 -4.16 -14.38 -5.49
C PRO A 381 -4.88 -13.88 -4.24
N ILE A 382 -5.33 -14.79 -3.41
CA ILE A 382 -5.89 -14.50 -2.08
C ILE A 382 -4.92 -15.10 -1.05
N HIS A 383 -4.21 -14.23 -0.35
CA HIS A 383 -3.20 -14.62 0.63
C HIS A 383 -3.78 -14.47 2.04
N LEU A 384 -3.92 -15.59 2.74
CA LEU A 384 -4.53 -15.64 4.06
C LEU A 384 -3.51 -16.03 5.12
N PHE A 385 -3.44 -15.25 6.19
CA PHE A 385 -2.52 -15.51 7.29
C PHE A 385 -3.23 -15.32 8.65
N GLY A 386 -2.95 -16.21 9.61
CA GLY A 386 -3.55 -16.16 10.94
C GLY A 386 -5.05 -16.44 10.97
N PRO A 387 -5.74 -16.02 12.03
CA PRO A 387 -7.16 -16.28 12.22
C PRO A 387 -8.05 -15.36 11.39
N ILE A 388 -9.04 -15.95 10.71
CA ILE A 388 -10.01 -15.24 9.87
C ILE A 388 -11.39 -15.84 10.09
N GLU A 389 -12.38 -15.01 10.37
CA GLU A 389 -13.76 -15.40 10.59
C GLU A 389 -14.70 -14.77 9.55
N ASN A 390 -15.67 -15.54 9.04
CA ASN A 390 -16.69 -15.07 8.09
C ASN A 390 -16.06 -14.40 6.84
N LEU A 391 -15.22 -15.12 6.11
CA LEU A 391 -14.68 -14.68 4.83
C LEU A 391 -15.43 -15.34 3.69
N THR A 392 -15.89 -14.55 2.73
CA THR A 392 -16.44 -15.04 1.46
C THR A 392 -15.58 -14.52 0.30
N VAL A 393 -15.14 -15.44 -0.57
CA VAL A 393 -14.45 -15.13 -1.82
C VAL A 393 -15.26 -15.71 -2.97
N GLU A 394 -15.64 -14.87 -3.93
CA GLU A 394 -16.47 -15.26 -5.09
C GLU A 394 -15.89 -14.72 -6.39
N ASN A 395 -15.98 -15.53 -7.46
CA ASN A 395 -15.55 -15.16 -8.81
C ASN A 395 -14.07 -14.79 -8.85
N LEU A 396 -13.21 -15.77 -8.60
CA LEU A 396 -11.76 -15.64 -8.71
C LEU A 396 -11.31 -16.21 -10.06
N HIS A 397 -10.77 -15.35 -10.93
CA HIS A 397 -10.19 -15.73 -12.21
C HIS A 397 -8.67 -15.63 -12.18
N LEU A 398 -8.00 -16.75 -12.45
CA LEU A 398 -6.55 -16.89 -12.37
C LEU A 398 -5.91 -16.76 -13.77
N ARG A 399 -4.92 -15.91 -13.88
CA ARG A 399 -4.13 -15.74 -15.10
C ARG A 399 -2.75 -16.38 -14.98
N PRO A 400 -2.01 -16.55 -16.09
CA PRO A 400 -0.65 -17.12 -16.07
C PRO A 400 0.27 -16.35 -15.09
N GLY A 401 0.84 -17.09 -14.14
CA GLY A 401 1.61 -16.55 -13.01
C GLY A 401 1.05 -16.98 -11.65
N ALA A 402 -0.25 -17.27 -11.56
CA ALA A 402 -0.85 -17.79 -10.34
C ALA A 402 -0.32 -19.19 -10.00
N SER A 403 0.07 -19.41 -8.74
CA SER A 403 0.56 -20.70 -8.28
C SER A 403 -0.45 -21.49 -7.43
N CYS A 404 -1.50 -20.82 -6.96
CA CYS A 404 -2.63 -21.39 -6.23
C CYS A 404 -3.83 -20.46 -6.39
N ALA A 405 -4.98 -20.78 -5.85
CA ALA A 405 -6.11 -19.85 -5.74
C ALA A 405 -6.08 -19.13 -4.38
N ILE A 406 -5.97 -19.93 -3.31
CA ILE A 406 -5.86 -19.45 -1.93
C ILE A 406 -4.52 -19.91 -1.38
N GLY A 407 -3.69 -19.00 -0.93
CA GLY A 407 -2.36 -19.30 -0.46
C GLY A 407 -1.98 -18.68 0.86
N SER A 408 -0.92 -19.20 1.45
CA SER A 408 -0.19 -18.62 2.57
C SER A 408 1.25 -19.14 2.60
N TRP A 409 2.14 -18.39 3.22
CA TRP A 409 3.49 -18.84 3.56
C TRP A 409 3.60 -19.31 5.01
N ARG A 410 2.55 -19.10 5.78
CA ARG A 410 2.49 -19.37 7.22
C ARG A 410 1.18 -20.07 7.58
N GLU A 411 0.96 -20.21 8.87
CA GLU A 411 -0.25 -20.74 9.45
C GLU A 411 -1.47 -19.85 9.19
N ALA A 412 -2.63 -20.50 8.93
CA ALA A 412 -3.92 -19.85 8.87
C ALA A 412 -4.96 -20.63 9.69
N GLU A 413 -5.92 -19.92 10.29
CA GLU A 413 -7.01 -20.50 11.05
C GLU A 413 -8.34 -19.96 10.54
N PHE A 414 -9.29 -20.85 10.24
CA PHE A 414 -10.52 -20.51 9.55
C PHE A 414 -11.75 -20.81 10.39
N LYS A 415 -12.66 -19.84 10.41
CA LYS A 415 -14.02 -20.03 10.93
C LYS A 415 -15.01 -19.46 9.93
N ASN A 416 -15.87 -20.32 9.36
CA ASN A 416 -16.85 -19.94 8.34
C ASN A 416 -16.23 -19.23 7.12
N VAL A 417 -15.21 -19.85 6.51
CA VAL A 417 -14.58 -19.33 5.28
C VAL A 417 -15.14 -20.07 4.06
N ARG A 418 -15.52 -19.33 3.03
CA ARG A 418 -16.08 -19.86 1.78
C ARG A 418 -15.35 -19.27 0.57
N VAL A 419 -15.06 -20.14 -0.39
CA VAL A 419 -14.47 -19.77 -1.69
C VAL A 419 -15.31 -20.43 -2.76
N SER A 420 -15.75 -19.67 -3.75
CA SER A 420 -16.59 -20.20 -4.83
C SER A 420 -16.31 -19.55 -6.17
N HIS A 421 -16.64 -20.26 -7.25
CA HIS A 421 -16.47 -19.82 -8.64
C HIS A 421 -15.01 -19.48 -8.95
N VAL A 422 -14.13 -20.49 -8.83
CA VAL A 422 -12.71 -20.35 -9.19
C VAL A 422 -12.50 -20.87 -10.61
N THR A 423 -11.98 -20.01 -11.47
CA THR A 423 -11.64 -20.32 -12.85
C THR A 423 -10.21 -19.89 -13.19
N ALA A 424 -9.68 -20.36 -14.28
CA ALA A 424 -8.37 -19.95 -14.77
C ALA A 424 -8.34 -19.91 -16.31
N ASP A 425 -7.39 -19.16 -16.88
CA ASP A 425 -7.03 -19.28 -18.29
C ASP A 425 -6.56 -20.72 -18.58
N GLU A 426 -6.82 -21.23 -19.78
CA GLU A 426 -6.46 -22.60 -20.20
C GLU A 426 -4.95 -22.89 -20.07
N SER A 427 -4.11 -21.88 -20.20
CA SER A 427 -2.65 -22.01 -20.09
C SER A 427 -2.13 -22.09 -18.66
N VAL A 428 -2.97 -21.84 -17.66
CA VAL A 428 -2.56 -21.88 -16.25
C VAL A 428 -2.38 -23.33 -15.79
N LYS A 429 -1.17 -23.65 -15.35
CA LYS A 429 -0.86 -24.88 -14.65
C LYS A 429 -0.80 -24.57 -13.17
N LEU A 430 -1.93 -24.73 -12.51
CA LEU A 430 -2.04 -24.38 -11.12
C LEU A 430 -1.31 -25.39 -10.24
N GLY A 431 -0.66 -24.93 -9.16
CA GLY A 431 -0.35 -25.77 -8.04
C GLY A 431 -1.63 -26.25 -7.33
N PRO A 432 -1.62 -26.53 -6.04
CA PRO A 432 -2.84 -26.82 -5.31
C PRO A 432 -3.78 -25.60 -5.27
N VAL A 433 -5.09 -25.83 -5.39
CA VAL A 433 -6.10 -24.76 -5.27
C VAL A 433 -5.98 -24.06 -3.92
N LEU A 434 -5.94 -24.81 -2.82
CA LEU A 434 -5.62 -24.33 -1.48
C LEU A 434 -4.19 -24.75 -1.11
N ARG A 435 -3.33 -23.77 -0.85
CA ARG A 435 -1.91 -23.97 -0.55
C ARG A 435 -1.51 -23.21 0.72
N ILE A 436 -1.62 -23.85 1.86
CA ILE A 436 -1.30 -23.27 3.17
C ILE A 436 -0.46 -24.26 3.97
N PRO A 437 0.75 -23.94 4.43
CA PRO A 437 1.62 -24.88 5.12
C PRO A 437 0.95 -25.56 6.32
N VAL A 438 0.27 -24.79 7.15
CA VAL A 438 -0.50 -25.27 8.31
C VAL A 438 -1.84 -24.57 8.34
N ALA A 439 -2.92 -25.33 8.26
CA ALA A 439 -4.27 -24.77 8.36
C ALA A 439 -5.07 -25.45 9.47
N LYS A 440 -5.93 -24.67 10.13
CA LYS A 440 -6.84 -25.12 11.18
C LYS A 440 -8.27 -24.64 10.91
N GLY A 441 -9.24 -25.26 11.55
CA GLY A 441 -10.64 -24.83 11.48
C GLY A 441 -11.39 -25.37 10.27
N GLU A 442 -12.23 -24.56 9.62
CA GLU A 442 -13.10 -25.01 8.54
C GLU A 442 -13.12 -24.03 7.35
N ILE A 443 -12.95 -24.56 6.14
CA ILE A 443 -13.10 -23.85 4.88
C ILE A 443 -13.93 -24.67 3.89
N ALA A 444 -14.82 -24.01 3.14
CA ALA A 444 -15.56 -24.59 2.04
C ALA A 444 -15.06 -24.04 0.70
N ILE A 445 -14.82 -24.91 -0.26
CA ILE A 445 -14.41 -24.58 -1.63
C ILE A 445 -15.41 -25.21 -2.59
N ASP A 446 -16.07 -24.39 -3.38
CA ASP A 446 -17.16 -24.79 -4.27
C ASP A 446 -16.94 -24.24 -5.68
N ASP A 447 -17.41 -24.97 -6.70
CA ASP A 447 -17.38 -24.61 -8.11
C ASP A 447 -16.01 -24.13 -8.59
N VAL A 448 -15.09 -25.08 -8.67
CA VAL A 448 -13.74 -24.88 -9.23
C VAL A 448 -13.68 -25.51 -10.62
N ARG A 449 -13.24 -24.74 -11.63
CA ARG A 449 -13.10 -25.19 -13.02
C ARG A 449 -11.73 -24.81 -13.57
N LEU A 450 -10.85 -25.80 -13.73
CA LEU A 450 -9.47 -25.63 -14.13
C LEU A 450 -9.09 -26.62 -15.21
N ALA A 451 -8.26 -26.22 -16.17
CA ALA A 451 -7.69 -27.13 -17.16
C ALA A 451 -6.65 -28.05 -16.51
N GLU A 452 -5.78 -27.53 -15.64
CA GLU A 452 -4.74 -28.32 -14.98
C GLU A 452 -4.47 -27.82 -13.56
N ALA A 453 -4.31 -28.74 -12.61
CA ALA A 453 -3.82 -28.46 -11.27
C ALA A 453 -2.97 -29.62 -10.71
N ALA A 454 -2.03 -29.29 -9.83
CA ALA A 454 -1.23 -30.30 -9.14
C ALA A 454 -1.98 -30.98 -7.98
N GLY A 455 -3.02 -30.36 -7.46
CA GLY A 455 -3.87 -30.89 -6.40
C GLY A 455 -5.01 -29.94 -6.06
N VAL A 456 -5.86 -30.33 -5.13
CA VAL A 456 -6.92 -29.45 -4.63
C VAL A 456 -6.50 -28.81 -3.32
N VAL A 457 -5.98 -29.61 -2.39
CA VAL A 457 -5.61 -29.15 -1.04
C VAL A 457 -4.18 -29.55 -0.72
N CYS A 458 -3.35 -28.57 -0.38
CA CYS A 458 -2.01 -28.78 0.17
C CYS A 458 -1.87 -28.06 1.51
N THR A 459 -1.97 -28.82 2.59
CA THR A 459 -1.79 -28.31 3.94
C THR A 459 -1.50 -29.44 4.94
N SER A 460 -0.79 -29.12 6.00
CA SER A 460 -0.78 -29.88 7.23
C SER A 460 -1.65 -29.21 8.29
N GLY A 461 -1.97 -29.89 9.37
CA GLY A 461 -2.82 -29.36 10.45
C GLY A 461 -4.25 -29.87 10.39
N ASP A 462 -5.04 -29.50 11.39
CA ASP A 462 -6.41 -29.98 11.59
C ASP A 462 -7.43 -29.04 10.96
N VAL A 463 -7.50 -29.04 9.61
CA VAL A 463 -8.47 -28.27 8.86
C VAL A 463 -9.50 -29.16 8.19
N LYS A 464 -10.77 -28.83 8.37
CA LYS A 464 -11.89 -29.43 7.63
C LYS A 464 -12.11 -28.66 6.33
N VAL A 465 -11.74 -29.28 5.20
CA VAL A 465 -12.00 -28.71 3.88
C VAL A 465 -13.19 -29.40 3.26
N LYS A 466 -14.26 -28.67 3.05
CA LYS A 466 -15.47 -29.12 2.32
C LYS A 466 -15.31 -28.77 0.86
N LEU A 467 -15.31 -29.78 0.00
CA LEU A 467 -15.17 -29.64 -1.45
C LEU A 467 -16.49 -30.00 -2.13
N SER A 468 -16.95 -29.13 -3.05
CA SER A 468 -18.12 -29.40 -3.89
C SER A 468 -17.88 -28.83 -5.30
N ASN A 469 -18.46 -29.51 -6.31
CA ASN A 469 -18.39 -29.07 -7.72
C ASN A 469 -16.97 -28.80 -8.24
N ILE A 470 -16.00 -29.62 -7.88
CA ILE A 470 -14.61 -29.49 -8.33
C ILE A 470 -14.43 -30.20 -9.68
N ARG A 471 -14.04 -29.43 -10.71
CA ARG A 471 -13.74 -29.93 -12.07
C ARG A 471 -12.34 -29.49 -12.46
N ILE A 472 -11.44 -30.43 -12.54
CA ILE A 472 -10.07 -30.25 -13.01
C ILE A 472 -9.83 -31.27 -14.10
N ASP A 473 -9.65 -30.82 -15.35
CA ASP A 473 -9.54 -31.72 -16.51
C ASP A 473 -8.29 -32.60 -16.40
N ARG A 474 -7.20 -32.04 -15.86
CA ARG A 474 -5.96 -32.77 -15.62
C ARG A 474 -5.44 -32.52 -14.20
N LEU A 475 -5.63 -33.49 -13.35
CA LEU A 475 -5.02 -33.51 -12.01
C LEU A 475 -3.68 -34.25 -12.11
N THR A 476 -2.54 -33.56 -11.82
CA THR A 476 -1.19 -34.12 -12.00
C THR A 476 -0.60 -34.68 -10.73
N GLY A 477 -1.25 -34.51 -9.58
CA GLY A 477 -0.88 -35.10 -8.28
C GLY A 477 -2.11 -35.52 -7.48
N PRO A 478 -1.93 -35.88 -6.21
CA PRO A 478 -3.04 -36.29 -5.34
C PRO A 478 -3.98 -35.10 -5.03
N GLU A 479 -5.27 -35.39 -4.90
CA GLU A 479 -6.26 -34.39 -4.52
C GLU A 479 -5.89 -33.65 -3.22
N ARG A 480 -5.35 -34.41 -2.24
CA ARG A 480 -4.86 -33.88 -0.96
C ARG A 480 -3.40 -34.28 -0.73
N MET A 481 -2.61 -33.31 -0.28
CA MET A 481 -1.19 -33.49 0.03
C MET A 481 -0.82 -32.71 1.29
N THR A 482 0.19 -33.18 2.01
CA THR A 482 0.72 -32.52 3.23
C THR A 482 2.03 -31.80 3.00
N LYS A 483 2.66 -32.03 1.86
CA LYS A 483 3.87 -31.32 1.42
C LYS A 483 3.64 -30.74 0.05
N ASP A 484 4.07 -29.52 -0.12
CA ASP A 484 4.05 -28.85 -1.40
C ASP A 484 4.98 -29.57 -2.39
N PRO A 485 4.47 -30.04 -3.53
CA PRO A 485 5.28 -30.68 -4.56
C PRO A 485 6.18 -29.68 -5.31
N VAL A 486 5.87 -28.40 -5.20
CA VAL A 486 6.62 -27.33 -5.85
C VAL A 486 7.49 -26.66 -4.80
N ASP A 487 8.80 -26.70 -4.97
CA ASP A 487 9.69 -25.79 -4.27
C ASP A 487 9.14 -24.37 -4.48
N ARG A 488 9.20 -23.57 -3.42
CA ARG A 488 8.62 -22.21 -3.43
C ARG A 488 8.89 -21.55 -4.76
N PRO A 489 7.88 -20.96 -5.41
CA PRO A 489 8.15 -20.27 -6.66
C PRO A 489 9.24 -19.25 -6.41
N GLU A 490 10.34 -19.37 -7.11
CA GLU A 490 11.31 -18.30 -7.17
C GLU A 490 10.57 -17.06 -7.63
N LEU A 491 10.63 -16.02 -6.84
CA LEU A 491 10.07 -14.76 -7.27
C LEU A 491 10.70 -14.38 -8.60
N PRO A 492 9.93 -14.00 -9.59
CA PRO A 492 10.43 -13.83 -10.93
C PRO A 492 11.61 -12.84 -10.94
N VAL A 493 12.78 -13.33 -11.35
CA VAL A 493 13.95 -12.51 -11.60
C VAL A 493 13.67 -11.65 -12.82
N LEU A 494 13.94 -10.35 -12.75
CA LEU A 494 13.86 -9.51 -13.95
C LEU A 494 14.83 -10.01 -15.01
N PRO A 495 14.40 -10.10 -16.27
CA PRO A 495 15.31 -10.32 -17.37
C PRO A 495 16.41 -9.24 -17.38
N ALA A 496 17.65 -9.63 -17.69
CA ALA A 496 18.80 -8.72 -17.71
C ALA A 496 18.61 -7.51 -18.67
N GLU A 497 17.78 -7.67 -19.67
CA GLU A 497 17.43 -6.62 -20.65
C GLU A 497 16.64 -5.43 -20.04
N TYR A 498 16.10 -5.58 -18.83
CA TYR A 498 15.40 -4.47 -18.16
C TYR A 498 16.33 -3.67 -17.22
N VAL A 499 17.62 -3.96 -17.26
CA VAL A 499 18.60 -3.39 -16.34
C VAL A 499 19.04 -1.97 -16.73
N ASP A 500 18.72 -1.46 -17.90
CA ASP A 500 19.13 -0.10 -18.35
C ASP A 500 18.12 0.54 -19.33
N LEU A 501 16.89 0.73 -18.90
CA LEU A 501 15.96 1.52 -19.72
C LEU A 501 16.31 3.01 -19.61
N PRO A 502 16.56 3.69 -20.72
CA PRO A 502 16.82 5.13 -20.71
C PRO A 502 15.62 5.90 -20.18
N VAL A 503 15.89 6.89 -19.37
CA VAL A 503 14.89 7.84 -18.86
C VAL A 503 14.41 8.68 -20.04
N GLY A 504 13.27 8.37 -20.61
CA GLY A 504 12.74 9.18 -21.69
C GLY A 504 11.79 8.51 -22.68
N LEU A 505 11.21 7.37 -22.33
CA LEU A 505 10.11 6.78 -23.11
C LEU A 505 8.82 6.76 -22.34
#